data_707a4e1fcca531e3ca88bc5687818368
#
_entry.id   707a4e1fcca531e3ca88bc5687818368
#
_cell.length_a   1.000
_cell.length_b   1.000
_cell.length_c   1.000
_cell.angle_alpha   90.00
_cell.angle_beta   90.00
_cell.angle_gamma   90.00
#
_symmetry.space_group_name_H-M   'P 1'
#
loop_
_entity.id
_entity.type
_entity.pdbx_description
1 polymer ?
#
loop_
_entity_poly.entity_id
_entity_poly.type
_entity_poly.pdbx_seq_one_letter_code
_entity_poly.pdbx_strand_id
1 'polypeptide(L)'
;MYEWVDQRPYAEFHAGRKVVKVSPNFWHSIVEAAMGEMLRRLGKGRGLVGCELHFDMTLQLGVKTILLPDVAFIRRERLFGLSETFLQVPNFAPDIAVEIRSPSDRPGIREWKRAQYLEAGSDLVLDVDPARRTIGAFAPGMDERTFAQGETFTHPAAPWLEFEVAEAFSDLDP
;
A
#
# COMPACT_ATOMS: atom_id res chain seq x y z
N MET A 1 23.40 4.79 -2.09
CA MET A 1 22.55 5.42 -3.14
C MET A 1 21.79 4.31 -3.86
N TYR A 2 20.52 4.47 -4.05
CA TYR A 2 19.64 3.45 -4.67
C TYR A 2 19.54 3.74 -6.18
N GLU A 3 20.60 3.44 -6.94
CA GLU A 3 20.69 3.73 -8.39
C GLU A 3 19.58 3.10 -9.25
N TRP A 4 18.85 2.12 -8.72
CA TRP A 4 17.79 1.39 -9.40
C TRP A 4 16.38 1.97 -9.16
N VAL A 5 16.21 2.95 -8.27
CA VAL A 5 14.88 3.47 -7.87
C VAL A 5 14.15 4.11 -9.04
N ASP A 6 14.87 4.89 -9.85
CA ASP A 6 14.26 5.57 -11.01
C ASP A 6 14.29 4.73 -12.30
N GLN A 7 14.75 3.49 -12.23
CA GLN A 7 14.85 2.61 -13.39
C GLN A 7 13.54 1.84 -13.61
N ARG A 8 13.02 1.91 -14.81
CA ARG A 8 11.89 1.07 -15.23
C ARG A 8 12.38 -0.17 -15.97
N PRO A 9 11.72 -1.34 -15.84
CA PRO A 9 10.60 -1.58 -14.92
C PRO A 9 11.02 -1.53 -13.46
N TYR A 10 10.13 -1.07 -12.58
CA TYR A 10 10.39 -1.03 -11.15
C TYR A 10 10.67 -2.42 -10.58
N ALA A 11 11.45 -2.48 -9.51
CA ALA A 11 11.80 -3.73 -8.86
C ALA A 11 11.60 -3.64 -7.35
N GLU A 12 11.17 -4.75 -6.77
CA GLU A 12 11.11 -4.99 -5.34
C GLU A 12 12.24 -5.95 -4.92
N PHE A 13 12.51 -6.03 -3.63
CA PHE A 13 13.37 -7.05 -3.05
C PHE A 13 12.57 -7.88 -2.03
N HIS A 14 12.34 -9.14 -2.37
CA HIS A 14 11.61 -10.10 -1.55
C HIS A 14 12.59 -11.02 -0.83
N ALA A 15 12.88 -10.74 0.44
CA ALA A 15 13.85 -11.50 1.25
C ALA A 15 15.19 -11.71 0.51
N GLY A 16 15.77 -10.62 -0.02
CA GLY A 16 17.03 -10.61 -0.75
C GLY A 16 16.93 -10.89 -2.26
N ARG A 17 15.80 -11.39 -2.75
CA ARG A 17 15.60 -11.69 -4.18
C ARG A 17 15.00 -10.50 -4.91
N LYS A 18 15.65 -10.03 -5.98
CA LYS A 18 15.10 -8.98 -6.86
C LYS A 18 13.92 -9.54 -7.66
N VAL A 19 12.80 -8.84 -7.61
CA VAL A 19 11.55 -9.15 -8.33
C VAL A 19 11.13 -7.93 -9.14
N VAL A 20 10.97 -8.09 -10.43
CA VAL A 20 10.50 -7.01 -11.31
C VAL A 20 8.99 -6.88 -11.15
N LYS A 21 8.52 -5.65 -10.91
CA LYS A 21 7.08 -5.33 -10.84
C LYS A 21 6.52 -5.31 -12.26
N VAL A 22 5.44 -6.03 -12.47
CA VAL A 22 4.71 -6.06 -13.76
C VAL A 22 3.91 -4.75 -13.90
N SER A 23 3.85 -4.20 -15.11
CA SER A 23 3.02 -3.02 -15.37
C SER A 23 1.56 -3.30 -15.02
N PRO A 24 0.88 -2.36 -14.35
CA PRO A 24 -0.53 -2.51 -14.00
C PRO A 24 -1.40 -2.61 -15.26
N ASN A 25 -2.49 -3.35 -15.17
CA ASN A 25 -3.54 -3.30 -16.19
C ASN A 25 -4.44 -2.07 -15.99
N PHE A 26 -5.33 -1.81 -16.94
CA PHE A 26 -6.22 -0.66 -16.93
C PHE A 26 -7.03 -0.55 -15.61
N TRP A 27 -7.68 -1.63 -15.19
CA TRP A 27 -8.54 -1.65 -14.00
C TRP A 27 -7.75 -1.41 -12.71
N HIS A 28 -6.58 -2.01 -12.62
CA HIS A 28 -5.66 -1.78 -11.49
C HIS A 28 -5.31 -0.29 -11.39
N SER A 29 -4.92 0.35 -12.49
CA SER A 29 -4.53 1.76 -12.48
C SER A 29 -5.68 2.70 -12.11
N ILE A 30 -6.92 2.39 -12.53
CA ILE A 30 -8.11 3.18 -12.16
C ILE A 30 -8.35 3.09 -10.65
N VAL A 31 -8.32 1.89 -10.08
CA VAL A 31 -8.53 1.70 -8.64
C VAL A 31 -7.38 2.28 -7.83
N GLU A 32 -6.14 2.21 -8.31
CA GLU A 32 -4.98 2.86 -7.69
C GLU A 32 -5.18 4.36 -7.57
N ALA A 33 -5.63 5.01 -8.65
CA ALA A 33 -5.92 6.45 -8.66
C ALA A 33 -7.04 6.80 -7.67
N ALA A 34 -8.14 6.03 -7.65
CA ALA A 34 -9.26 6.23 -6.73
C ALA A 34 -8.83 6.09 -5.26
N MET A 35 -8.08 5.04 -4.92
CA MET A 35 -7.56 4.82 -3.57
C MET A 35 -6.58 5.92 -3.15
N GLY A 36 -5.71 6.35 -4.07
CA GLY A 36 -4.77 7.46 -3.82
C GLY A 36 -5.48 8.79 -3.55
N GLU A 37 -6.50 9.12 -4.32
CA GLU A 37 -7.31 10.33 -4.11
C GLU A 37 -8.06 10.27 -2.77
N MET A 38 -8.68 9.15 -2.48
CA MET A 38 -9.44 8.92 -1.26
C MET A 38 -8.57 9.07 -0.02
N LEU A 39 -7.41 8.40 0.03
CA LEU A 39 -6.46 8.54 1.12
C LEU A 39 -5.95 9.98 1.26
N ARG A 40 -5.72 10.69 0.15
CA ARG A 40 -5.31 12.10 0.17
C ARG A 40 -6.41 13.02 0.69
N ARG A 41 -7.64 12.81 0.26
CA ARG A 41 -8.81 13.60 0.67
C ARG A 41 -9.10 13.43 2.16
N LEU A 42 -9.21 12.17 2.61
CA LEU A 42 -9.57 11.85 4.00
C LEU A 42 -8.40 12.04 4.97
N GLY A 43 -7.17 11.80 4.52
CA GLY A 43 -5.92 11.98 5.29
C GLY A 43 -5.37 13.40 5.26
N LYS A 44 -6.11 14.39 4.71
CA LYS A 44 -5.65 15.77 4.61
C LYS A 44 -5.21 16.33 5.97
N GLY A 45 -3.99 16.87 6.01
CA GLY A 45 -3.38 17.41 7.23
C GLY A 45 -2.75 16.35 8.15
N ARG A 46 -3.04 15.07 7.98
CA ARG A 46 -2.52 13.96 8.80
C ARG A 46 -1.21 13.37 8.25
N GLY A 47 -1.05 13.36 6.94
CA GLY A 47 0.10 12.72 6.31
C GLY A 47 0.20 13.03 4.81
N LEU A 48 1.08 12.27 4.16
CA LEU A 48 1.30 12.30 2.72
C LEU A 48 0.90 10.97 2.10
N VAL A 49 0.45 11.03 0.86
CA VAL A 49 0.10 9.86 0.05
C VAL A 49 1.05 9.79 -1.13
N GLY A 50 1.67 8.64 -1.32
CA GLY A 50 2.49 8.33 -2.49
C GLY A 50 1.98 7.08 -3.20
N CYS A 51 2.07 7.05 -4.52
CA CYS A 51 1.83 5.88 -5.33
C CYS A 51 3.16 5.31 -5.81
N GLU A 52 3.27 3.98 -5.85
CA GLU A 52 4.48 3.28 -6.31
C GLU A 52 5.79 3.81 -5.65
N LEU A 53 5.74 4.12 -4.37
CA LEU A 53 6.90 4.58 -3.60
C LEU A 53 7.59 3.38 -2.93
N HIS A 54 8.90 3.25 -3.13
CA HIS A 54 9.71 2.22 -2.48
C HIS A 54 9.87 2.46 -0.98
N PHE A 55 9.75 1.38 -0.19
CA PHE A 55 10.03 1.36 1.24
C PHE A 55 11.06 0.27 1.55
N ASP A 56 12.19 0.65 2.13
CA ASP A 56 13.23 -0.29 2.57
C ASP A 56 12.97 -0.73 4.02
N MET A 57 12.43 -1.90 4.18
CA MET A 57 12.10 -2.49 5.48
C MET A 57 13.18 -3.48 5.97
N THR A 58 14.38 -3.43 5.38
CA THR A 58 15.48 -4.35 5.69
C THR A 58 15.87 -4.33 7.17
N LEU A 59 15.87 -3.16 7.80
CA LEU A 59 16.24 -3.02 9.22
C LEU A 59 15.23 -3.67 10.16
N GLN A 60 13.94 -3.55 9.87
CA GLN A 60 12.87 -4.10 10.68
C GLN A 60 12.78 -5.62 10.53
N LEU A 61 13.00 -6.14 9.32
CA LEU A 61 12.81 -7.54 8.97
C LEU A 61 14.10 -8.39 9.04
N GLY A 62 15.27 -7.76 9.21
CA GLY A 62 16.55 -8.46 9.29
C GLY A 62 17.03 -9.10 7.98
N VAL A 63 16.27 -8.95 6.89
CA VAL A 63 16.59 -9.46 5.55
C VAL A 63 16.20 -8.41 4.52
N LYS A 64 17.00 -8.27 3.45
CA LYS A 64 16.77 -7.27 2.41
C LYS A 64 15.35 -7.38 1.85
N THR A 65 14.47 -6.48 2.29
CA THR A 65 13.07 -6.41 1.88
C THR A 65 12.73 -4.98 1.52
N ILE A 66 12.49 -4.75 0.24
CA ILE A 66 12.13 -3.43 -0.29
C ILE A 66 10.88 -3.64 -1.13
N LEU A 67 9.77 -3.07 -0.69
CA LEU A 67 8.48 -3.22 -1.34
C LEU A 67 8.01 -1.88 -1.91
N LEU A 68 7.12 -1.98 -2.89
CA LEU A 68 6.53 -0.89 -3.63
C LEU A 68 5.00 -1.06 -3.58
N PRO A 69 4.32 -0.63 -2.51
CA PRO A 69 2.87 -0.68 -2.46
C PRO A 69 2.26 0.19 -3.55
N ASP A 70 1.09 -0.19 -4.06
CA ASP A 70 0.42 0.59 -5.09
C ASP A 70 0.05 1.98 -4.54
N VAL A 71 -0.46 2.07 -3.31
CA VAL A 71 -0.65 3.34 -2.60
C VAL A 71 -0.11 3.23 -1.18
N ALA A 72 0.55 4.27 -0.71
CA ALA A 72 1.07 4.39 0.65
C ALA A 72 0.60 5.68 1.32
N PHE A 73 0.25 5.60 2.60
CA PHE A 73 0.05 6.76 3.47
C PHE A 73 1.13 6.78 4.53
N ILE A 74 1.73 7.95 4.75
CA ILE A 74 2.78 8.18 5.74
C ILE A 74 2.35 9.34 6.62
N ARG A 75 2.27 9.14 7.94
CA ARG A 75 1.97 10.19 8.90
C ARG A 75 3.00 11.30 8.83
N ARG A 76 2.53 12.55 8.93
CA ARG A 76 3.38 13.74 8.82
C ARG A 76 4.49 13.75 9.87
N GLU A 77 4.21 13.26 11.07
CA GLU A 77 5.16 13.23 12.18
C GLU A 77 6.41 12.39 11.86
N ARG A 78 6.26 11.35 11.06
CA ARG A 78 7.37 10.46 10.65
C ARG A 78 8.30 11.10 9.62
N LEU A 79 7.88 12.19 9.02
CA LEU A 79 8.65 12.89 7.98
C LEU A 79 9.50 14.03 8.53
N PHE A 80 9.26 14.47 9.78
CA PHE A 80 10.02 15.54 10.37
C PHE A 80 11.49 15.15 10.59
N GLY A 81 12.40 16.01 10.11
CA GLY A 81 13.84 15.83 10.28
C GLY A 81 14.48 14.80 9.34
N LEU A 82 13.71 14.21 8.44
CA LEU A 82 14.29 13.34 7.41
C LEU A 82 14.93 14.17 6.30
N SER A 83 16.12 13.73 5.86
CA SER A 83 16.78 14.33 4.69
C SER A 83 16.08 13.91 3.40
N GLU A 84 16.28 14.69 2.32
CA GLU A 84 15.77 14.33 0.98
C GLU A 84 16.24 12.93 0.53
N THR A 85 17.45 12.53 0.90
CA THR A 85 17.98 11.20 0.60
C THR A 85 17.15 10.09 1.27
N PHE A 86 16.69 10.32 2.50
CA PHE A 86 15.80 9.39 3.20
C PHE A 86 14.41 9.33 2.58
N LEU A 87 13.95 10.44 2.01
CA LEU A 87 12.64 10.52 1.37
C LEU A 87 12.62 9.84 0.00
N GLN A 88 13.78 9.62 -0.64
CA GLN A 88 13.84 8.85 -1.90
C GLN A 88 13.43 7.39 -1.70
N VAL A 89 13.91 6.75 -0.64
CA VAL A 89 13.52 5.39 -0.23
C VAL A 89 13.47 5.38 1.30
N PRO A 90 12.30 5.65 1.90
CA PRO A 90 12.13 5.57 3.34
C PRO A 90 12.56 4.20 3.89
N ASN A 91 13.33 4.20 4.99
CA ASN A 91 13.81 2.97 5.63
C ASN A 91 12.87 2.47 6.73
N PHE A 92 11.59 2.57 6.48
CA PHE A 92 10.51 2.13 7.37
C PHE A 92 9.28 1.72 6.53
N ALA A 93 8.37 0.94 7.10
CA ALA A 93 7.09 0.62 6.46
C ALA A 93 6.15 1.85 6.43
N PRO A 94 5.30 2.03 5.41
CA PRO A 94 4.25 3.04 5.45
C PRO A 94 3.28 2.78 6.60
N ASP A 95 2.60 3.82 7.10
CA ASP A 95 1.58 3.64 8.15
C ASP A 95 0.37 2.88 7.60
N ILE A 96 -0.04 3.18 6.34
CA ILE A 96 -1.02 2.37 5.61
C ILE A 96 -0.41 1.96 4.27
N ALA A 97 -0.40 0.66 3.97
CA ALA A 97 -0.06 0.11 2.68
C ALA A 97 -1.34 -0.37 1.96
N VAL A 98 -1.47 -0.05 0.68
CA VAL A 98 -2.54 -0.54 -0.18
C VAL A 98 -1.94 -1.37 -1.30
N GLU A 99 -2.38 -2.60 -1.43
CA GLU A 99 -2.05 -3.49 -2.54
C GLU A 99 -3.32 -3.80 -3.34
N ILE A 100 -3.27 -3.58 -4.63
CA ILE A 100 -4.41 -3.80 -5.53
C ILE A 100 -4.16 -5.09 -6.30
N ARG A 101 -5.12 -5.99 -6.23
CA ARG A 101 -5.02 -7.29 -6.87
C ARG A 101 -4.92 -7.17 -8.39
N SER A 102 -3.93 -7.86 -8.94
CA SER A 102 -3.79 -8.08 -10.38
C SER A 102 -4.08 -9.56 -10.74
N PRO A 103 -4.66 -9.84 -11.92
CA PRO A 103 -4.81 -11.22 -12.41
C PRO A 103 -3.48 -11.96 -12.57
N SER A 104 -2.35 -11.25 -12.67
CA SER A 104 -1.01 -11.80 -12.78
C SER A 104 -0.33 -12.12 -11.45
N ASP A 105 -0.99 -11.83 -10.32
CA ASP A 105 -0.41 -12.08 -8.99
C ASP A 105 -0.18 -13.58 -8.77
N ARG A 106 1.00 -13.90 -8.29
CA ARG A 106 1.33 -15.28 -7.91
C ARG A 106 0.61 -15.65 -6.62
N PRO A 107 0.13 -16.90 -6.49
CA PRO A 107 -0.46 -17.37 -5.24
C PRO A 107 0.47 -17.10 -4.04
N GLY A 108 -0.10 -16.63 -2.93
CA GLY A 108 0.61 -16.38 -1.68
C GLY A 108 1.45 -15.10 -1.63
N ILE A 109 1.64 -14.40 -2.76
CA ILE A 109 2.51 -13.20 -2.76
C ILE A 109 1.90 -12.04 -1.96
N ARG A 110 0.58 -11.85 -2.05
CA ARG A 110 -0.10 -10.77 -1.34
C ARG A 110 -0.10 -11.02 0.17
N GLU A 111 -0.41 -12.24 0.58
CA GLU A 111 -0.32 -12.67 1.98
C GLU A 111 1.08 -12.45 2.54
N TRP A 112 2.10 -12.78 1.74
CA TRP A 112 3.49 -12.55 2.12
C TRP A 112 3.80 -11.05 2.25
N LYS A 113 3.47 -10.22 1.25
CA LYS A 113 3.69 -8.76 1.29
C LYS A 113 2.99 -8.11 2.47
N ARG A 114 1.72 -8.47 2.70
CA ARG A 114 0.93 -8.01 3.85
C ARG A 114 1.63 -8.33 5.17
N ALA A 115 2.10 -9.56 5.34
CA ALA A 115 2.84 -9.95 6.54
C ALA A 115 4.11 -9.10 6.72
N GLN A 116 4.86 -8.82 5.62
CA GLN A 116 6.05 -7.98 5.69
C GLN A 116 5.72 -6.54 6.14
N TYR A 117 4.67 -5.91 5.59
CA TYR A 117 4.27 -4.57 6.01
C TYR A 117 3.89 -4.52 7.50
N LEU A 118 3.07 -5.47 7.95
CA LEU A 118 2.64 -5.52 9.35
C LEU A 118 3.80 -5.78 10.30
N GLU A 119 4.69 -6.72 9.98
CA GLU A 119 5.89 -7.04 10.77
C GLU A 119 6.86 -5.86 10.82
N ALA A 120 6.98 -5.10 9.73
CA ALA A 120 7.83 -3.91 9.65
C ALA A 120 7.20 -2.67 10.31
N GLY A 121 5.97 -2.74 10.82
CA GLY A 121 5.34 -1.71 11.63
C GLY A 121 4.29 -0.86 10.92
N SER A 122 3.68 -1.34 9.83
CA SER A 122 2.46 -0.72 9.30
C SER A 122 1.30 -0.89 10.27
N ASP A 123 0.49 0.16 10.44
CA ASP A 123 -0.71 0.12 11.29
C ASP A 123 -1.88 -0.58 10.59
N LEU A 124 -1.92 -0.49 9.25
CA LEU A 124 -3.01 -1.05 8.43
C LEU A 124 -2.51 -1.44 7.04
N VAL A 125 -2.93 -2.60 6.57
CA VAL A 125 -2.74 -3.03 5.18
C VAL A 125 -4.11 -3.25 4.55
N LEU A 126 -4.32 -2.70 3.37
CA LEU A 126 -5.53 -2.85 2.59
C LEU A 126 -5.24 -3.70 1.34
N ASP A 127 -5.93 -4.83 1.22
CA ASP A 127 -5.95 -5.66 0.02
C ASP A 127 -7.20 -5.33 -0.80
N VAL A 128 -7.05 -4.64 -1.91
CA VAL A 128 -8.16 -4.22 -2.78
C VAL A 128 -8.32 -5.21 -3.93
N ASP A 129 -9.52 -5.77 -4.11
CA ASP A 129 -9.85 -6.70 -5.19
C ASP A 129 -10.85 -6.06 -6.16
N PRO A 130 -10.39 -5.52 -7.32
CA PRO A 130 -11.27 -4.88 -8.30
C PRO A 130 -12.31 -5.84 -8.89
N ALA A 131 -11.96 -7.13 -9.06
CA ALA A 131 -12.86 -8.12 -9.67
C ALA A 131 -14.02 -8.51 -8.74
N ARG A 132 -13.77 -8.53 -7.43
CA ARG A 132 -14.78 -8.83 -6.41
C ARG A 132 -15.40 -7.58 -5.79
N ARG A 133 -14.83 -6.42 -6.07
CA ARG A 133 -15.20 -5.14 -5.47
C ARG A 133 -15.20 -5.19 -3.93
N THR A 134 -14.10 -5.69 -3.39
CA THR A 134 -13.92 -5.84 -1.95
C THR A 134 -12.61 -5.23 -1.48
N ILE A 135 -12.58 -4.82 -0.21
CA ILE A 135 -11.40 -4.31 0.47
C ILE A 135 -11.19 -5.13 1.74
N GLY A 136 -10.12 -5.92 1.77
CA GLY A 136 -9.64 -6.59 2.96
C GLY A 136 -8.80 -5.63 3.83
N ALA A 137 -9.05 -5.60 5.12
CA ALA A 137 -8.34 -4.78 6.10
C ALA A 137 -7.62 -5.67 7.12
N PHE A 138 -6.33 -5.40 7.32
CA PHE A 138 -5.43 -6.17 8.17
C PHE A 138 -4.62 -5.23 9.06
N ALA A 139 -4.68 -5.45 10.37
CA ALA A 139 -3.94 -4.66 11.36
C ALA A 139 -3.35 -5.57 12.44
N PRO A 140 -2.22 -5.18 13.09
CA PRO A 140 -1.61 -5.99 14.15
C PRO A 140 -2.58 -6.26 15.30
N GLY A 141 -2.72 -7.54 15.67
CA GLY A 141 -3.54 -7.95 16.83
C GLY A 141 -5.06 -7.80 16.64
N MET A 142 -5.52 -7.56 15.43
CA MET A 142 -6.95 -7.46 15.10
C MET A 142 -7.35 -8.57 14.12
N ASP A 143 -8.64 -8.95 14.17
CA ASP A 143 -9.20 -9.88 13.22
C ASP A 143 -9.26 -9.25 11.83
N GLU A 144 -8.99 -10.05 10.81
CA GLU A 144 -9.17 -9.67 9.42
C GLU A 144 -10.65 -9.34 9.14
N ARG A 145 -10.88 -8.25 8.43
CA ARG A 145 -12.21 -7.88 7.97
C ARG A 145 -12.20 -7.56 6.47
N THR A 146 -13.17 -8.11 5.75
CA THR A 146 -13.42 -7.79 4.34
C THR A 146 -14.70 -6.98 4.22
N PHE A 147 -14.63 -5.88 3.49
CA PHE A 147 -15.74 -4.98 3.20
C PHE A 147 -16.12 -5.13 1.73
N ALA A 148 -17.40 -5.29 1.44
CA ALA A 148 -17.93 -5.40 0.09
C ALA A 148 -18.55 -4.08 -0.38
N GLN A 149 -18.76 -3.96 -1.69
CA GLN A 149 -19.52 -2.87 -2.27
C GLN A 149 -20.92 -2.80 -1.63
N GLY A 150 -21.31 -1.61 -1.14
CA GLY A 150 -22.54 -1.40 -0.35
C GLY A 150 -22.31 -1.33 1.16
N GLU A 151 -21.08 -1.53 1.61
CA GLU A 151 -20.69 -1.28 3.00
C GLU A 151 -19.87 0.00 3.12
N THR A 152 -19.91 0.65 4.29
CA THR A 152 -18.99 1.71 4.68
C THR A 152 -17.72 1.11 5.24
N PHE A 153 -16.58 1.44 4.67
CA PHE A 153 -15.28 1.08 5.25
C PHE A 153 -15.02 1.92 6.49
N THR A 154 -14.74 1.26 7.61
CA THR A 154 -14.24 1.88 8.85
C THR A 154 -13.26 0.92 9.52
N HIS A 155 -12.18 1.43 10.11
CA HIS A 155 -11.23 0.56 10.82
C HIS A 155 -10.61 1.26 12.04
N PRO A 156 -10.50 0.59 13.22
CA PRO A 156 -9.95 1.20 14.43
C PRO A 156 -8.50 1.68 14.30
N ALA A 157 -7.68 1.04 13.47
CA ALA A 157 -6.30 1.47 13.21
C ALA A 157 -6.22 2.80 12.44
N ALA A 158 -7.29 3.19 11.73
CA ALA A 158 -7.38 4.44 10.98
C ALA A 158 -8.81 5.01 11.05
N PRO A 159 -9.27 5.51 12.22
CA PRO A 159 -10.67 5.92 12.41
C PRO A 159 -11.08 7.13 11.56
N TRP A 160 -10.12 7.85 11.01
CA TRP A 160 -10.34 8.95 10.08
C TRP A 160 -10.58 8.50 8.63
N LEU A 161 -10.26 7.24 8.32
CA LEU A 161 -10.43 6.64 6.99
C LEU A 161 -11.80 5.96 6.93
N GLU A 162 -12.83 6.77 6.70
CA GLU A 162 -14.21 6.32 6.54
C GLU A 162 -14.72 6.71 5.15
N PHE A 163 -15.22 5.72 4.39
CA PHE A 163 -15.72 5.93 3.04
C PHE A 163 -16.65 4.79 2.60
N GLU A 164 -17.52 5.06 1.64
CA GLU A 164 -18.30 4.02 0.99
C GLU A 164 -17.41 3.17 0.08
N VAL A 165 -17.40 1.85 0.27
CA VAL A 165 -16.56 0.93 -0.53
C VAL A 165 -16.81 1.10 -2.03
N ALA A 166 -18.04 1.45 -2.41
CA ALA A 166 -18.39 1.74 -3.80
C ALA A 166 -17.56 2.87 -4.42
N GLU A 167 -17.08 3.85 -3.62
CA GLU A 167 -16.26 4.95 -4.14
C GLU A 167 -14.95 4.46 -4.78
N ALA A 168 -14.34 3.42 -4.20
CA ALA A 168 -13.08 2.84 -4.70
C ALA A 168 -13.23 2.20 -6.09
N PHE A 169 -14.45 1.87 -6.50
CA PHE A 169 -14.76 1.12 -7.72
C PHE A 169 -15.71 1.86 -8.67
N SER A 170 -16.06 3.12 -8.37
CA SER A 170 -17.05 3.89 -9.13
C SER A 170 -16.69 4.04 -10.61
N ASP A 171 -15.40 4.19 -10.92
CA ASP A 171 -14.92 4.40 -12.28
C ASP A 171 -14.70 3.08 -13.05
N LEU A 172 -15.03 1.93 -12.44
CA LEU A 172 -14.99 0.64 -13.13
C LEU A 172 -16.29 0.36 -13.92
N ASP A 173 -17.35 1.11 -13.64
CA ASP A 173 -18.61 1.00 -14.36
C ASP A 173 -18.67 2.08 -15.44
N PRO A 174 -18.89 1.72 -16.72
CA PRO A 174 -18.97 2.67 -17.84
C PRO A 174 -20.23 3.51 -17.81
#